data_9f8d29a5ca70f584214ade9b7ff2d20c
#
_entry.id   9f8d29a5ca70f584214ade9b7ff2d20c
#
_cell.length_a   1.000
_cell.length_b   1.000
_cell.length_c   1.000
_cell.angle_alpha   90.00
_cell.angle_beta   90.00
_cell.angle_gamma   90.00
#
_symmetry.space_group_name_H-M   'P 1'
#
loop_
_entity.id
_entity.type
_entity.pdbx_description
1 polymer ?
#
loop_
_entity_poly.entity_id
_entity_poly.type
_entity_poly.pdbx_seq_one_letter_code
_entity_poly.pdbx_strand_id
1 'polypeptide(L)'
;MTTTLEASQAAVAAELDAEYVGVGWWGTLHRAPHRRRWYRLIPVEEIDGDQRSELLAWHTRPRRPELVPVVPGEQGEQRQLGGRWFQVVSYETDAPRSLADALAGRAAASRLASVAGALRALPAWRAAIGPELVALPGDVVLSGHGPLLLPLPAWGAPSVGQLFAEPERLAYLAPEAARGLPAGDRDPGLHALGVAALRCFESPPDAGAERLLQRAACGAVFAPRPHDSRLPSWTRRVEPVRAAHEQLRTLVTGPGSTDPVRLADALDEARRAMDPLVAVRSLRTAGRPRNAVGLAHAALVDSPGYPLLILAAEIAHQDLRDPLEALSLLERAVQADPGRPEAYAAQLSIIGGLWAVVQGRLAGATDGSFAHRLLTTARTAFDRLPSDRRRDHAHEMALCLIGQGELAEANAFVHRWLHDGTTLMWWRLDLMLDYAETFLLLGRLDEAEQVADQVQAGLRRLRENGQMAQRDIHEHGMRYADLVRDLHHRRGGGSGA
;
A
#
# COMPACT_ATOMS: atom_id res chain seq x y z
N MET A 1 38.73 -0.23 16.27
CA MET A 1 38.44 1.21 16.29
C MET A 1 36.97 1.53 16.61
N THR A 2 35.99 0.73 16.20
CA THR A 2 34.55 0.96 16.46
C THR A 2 34.19 1.00 17.96
N THR A 3 34.75 0.12 18.78
CA THR A 3 34.48 0.04 20.23
C THR A 3 34.92 1.26 21.03
N THR A 4 35.96 1.97 20.60
CA THR A 4 36.48 3.16 21.31
C THR A 4 35.61 4.40 21.00
N LEU A 5 35.07 4.51 19.80
CA LEU A 5 34.19 5.62 19.40
C LEU A 5 32.81 5.50 20.08
N GLU A 6 32.26 4.32 20.15
CA GLU A 6 30.97 4.04 20.81
C GLU A 6 31.06 4.30 22.32
N ALA A 7 32.17 3.91 22.96
CA ALA A 7 32.40 4.19 24.38
C ALA A 7 32.54 5.70 24.67
N SER A 8 33.17 6.46 23.76
CA SER A 8 33.29 7.91 23.88
C SER A 8 31.95 8.61 23.70
N GLN A 9 31.12 8.15 22.75
CA GLN A 9 29.76 8.71 22.52
C GLN A 9 28.85 8.43 23.73
N ALA A 10 28.93 7.24 24.32
CA ALA A 10 28.15 6.90 25.50
C ALA A 10 28.54 7.76 26.73
N ALA A 11 29.82 8.04 26.92
CA ALA A 11 30.30 8.93 27.99
C ALA A 11 29.77 10.36 27.79
N VAL A 12 29.85 10.87 26.56
CA VAL A 12 29.34 12.20 26.20
C VAL A 12 27.82 12.29 26.41
N ALA A 13 27.10 11.27 26.02
CA ALA A 13 25.63 11.20 26.19
C ALA A 13 25.25 11.21 27.69
N ALA A 14 25.97 10.44 28.51
CA ALA A 14 25.75 10.39 29.95
C ALA A 14 26.05 11.75 30.65
N GLU A 15 27.13 12.44 30.29
CA GLU A 15 27.47 13.75 30.84
C GLU A 15 26.46 14.85 30.45
N LEU A 16 25.82 14.73 29.27
CA LEU A 16 24.77 15.64 28.83
C LEU A 16 23.39 15.28 29.36
N ASP A 17 23.23 14.10 29.94
CA ASP A 17 21.92 13.53 30.28
C ASP A 17 21.00 13.51 29.01
N ALA A 18 21.55 13.03 27.91
CA ALA A 18 20.96 13.02 26.59
C ALA A 18 21.30 11.70 25.85
N GLU A 19 20.47 11.31 24.94
CA GLU A 19 20.71 10.16 24.06
C GLU A 19 21.38 10.60 22.75
N TYR A 20 22.34 9.81 22.27
CA TYR A 20 22.92 10.00 20.96
C TYR A 20 21.89 9.66 19.88
N VAL A 21 21.70 10.56 18.91
CA VAL A 21 20.73 10.40 17.81
C VAL A 21 21.42 10.07 16.49
N GLY A 22 22.61 10.66 16.25
CA GLY A 22 23.30 10.46 14.99
C GLY A 22 24.24 11.61 14.66
N VAL A 23 24.61 11.70 13.38
CA VAL A 23 25.48 12.76 12.86
C VAL A 23 24.68 13.81 12.11
N GLY A 24 25.04 15.08 12.30
CA GLY A 24 24.66 16.19 11.46
C GLY A 24 25.72 16.49 10.40
N TRP A 25 25.44 17.46 9.53
CA TRP A 25 26.45 17.91 8.54
C TRP A 25 27.74 18.37 9.24
N TRP A 26 27.57 19.05 10.37
CA TRP A 26 28.63 19.37 11.31
C TRP A 26 28.31 18.79 12.69
N GLY A 27 29.27 18.10 13.29
CA GLY A 27 29.16 17.56 14.65
C GLY A 27 28.19 16.37 14.79
N THR A 28 27.99 15.99 16.03
CA THR A 28 27.06 14.92 16.44
C THR A 28 25.81 15.50 17.09
N LEU A 29 24.72 14.75 17.07
CA LEU A 29 23.42 15.19 17.54
C LEU A 29 22.97 14.32 18.71
N HIS A 30 22.50 14.99 19.77
CA HIS A 30 22.02 14.37 21.00
C HIS A 30 20.67 14.95 21.38
N ARG A 31 19.79 14.13 21.95
CA ARG A 31 18.45 14.52 22.36
C ARG A 31 18.26 14.30 23.87
N ALA A 32 17.77 15.31 24.59
CA ALA A 32 17.32 15.22 25.98
C ALA A 32 15.79 15.44 26.04
N PRO A 33 14.98 14.38 25.92
CA PRO A 33 13.52 14.51 25.78
C PRO A 33 12.86 15.19 26.97
N HIS A 34 13.32 14.88 28.19
CA HIS A 34 12.81 15.44 29.45
C HIS A 34 13.08 16.94 29.61
N ARG A 35 14.07 17.49 28.87
CA ARG A 35 14.38 18.93 28.84
C ARG A 35 13.81 19.64 27.61
N ARG A 36 13.20 18.93 26.68
CA ARG A 36 12.79 19.43 25.35
C ARG A 36 13.95 20.07 24.60
N ARG A 37 15.13 19.42 24.67
CA ARG A 37 16.39 19.94 24.14
C ARG A 37 17.00 18.98 23.15
N TRP A 38 17.58 19.56 22.12
CA TRP A 38 18.53 18.90 21.24
C TRP A 38 19.87 19.62 21.34
N TYR A 39 20.94 18.86 21.31
CA TYR A 39 22.30 19.38 21.37
C TYR A 39 23.03 18.96 20.11
N ARG A 40 23.78 19.90 19.53
CA ARG A 40 24.78 19.64 18.53
C ARG A 40 26.15 19.86 19.17
N LEU A 41 27.03 18.87 19.04
CA LEU A 41 28.37 18.90 19.55
C LEU A 41 29.34 18.94 18.37
N ILE A 42 30.06 20.05 18.24
CA ILE A 42 31.07 20.23 17.20
C ILE A 42 32.43 20.24 17.92
N PRO A 43 33.34 19.30 17.60
CA PRO A 43 34.69 19.34 18.19
C PRO A 43 35.36 20.67 17.92
N VAL A 44 35.95 21.26 18.96
CA VAL A 44 36.54 22.62 18.89
C VAL A 44 37.65 22.71 17.84
N GLU A 45 38.38 21.62 17.62
CA GLU A 45 39.44 21.50 16.61
C GLU A 45 38.88 21.43 15.14
N GLU A 46 37.57 21.27 14.98
CA GLU A 46 36.94 21.16 13.65
C GLU A 46 36.46 22.49 13.11
N ILE A 47 36.43 23.55 13.95
CA ILE A 47 35.96 24.88 13.54
C ILE A 47 37.06 25.92 13.78
N ASP A 48 37.17 26.85 12.84
CA ASP A 48 38.09 27.99 12.96
C ASP A 48 37.50 29.14 13.78
N GLY A 49 38.29 30.21 13.95
CA GLY A 49 37.89 31.39 14.72
C GLY A 49 36.74 32.17 14.11
N ASP A 50 36.69 32.23 12.78
CA ASP A 50 35.63 32.94 12.02
C ASP A 50 34.31 32.18 12.11
N GLN A 51 34.33 30.86 11.90
CA GLN A 51 33.16 29.99 12.05
C GLN A 51 32.60 30.03 13.46
N ARG A 52 33.47 30.07 14.47
CA ARG A 52 33.07 30.22 15.88
C ARG A 52 32.41 31.55 16.15
N SER A 53 32.97 32.64 15.61
CA SER A 53 32.42 34.00 15.75
C SER A 53 31.04 34.10 15.03
N GLU A 54 30.91 33.48 13.88
CA GLU A 54 29.64 33.42 13.15
C GLU A 54 28.59 32.61 13.93
N LEU A 55 28.98 31.50 14.55
CA LEU A 55 28.06 30.71 15.37
C LEU A 55 27.55 31.51 16.57
N LEU A 56 28.45 32.28 17.25
CA LEU A 56 28.08 33.15 18.35
C LEU A 56 27.10 34.25 17.93
N ALA A 57 27.27 34.80 16.75
CA ALA A 57 26.35 35.80 16.19
C ALA A 57 25.01 35.21 15.72
N TRP A 58 24.93 33.91 15.51
CA TRP A 58 23.75 33.27 14.96
C TRP A 58 22.49 33.42 15.83
N HIS A 59 22.63 33.39 17.15
CA HIS A 59 21.53 33.51 18.11
C HIS A 59 20.86 34.89 18.12
N THR A 60 21.48 35.91 17.55
CA THR A 60 20.86 37.23 17.39
C THR A 60 19.96 37.34 16.19
N ARG A 61 19.91 36.32 15.30
CA ARG A 61 19.05 36.31 14.13
C ARG A 61 17.57 36.18 14.52
N PRO A 62 16.66 36.77 13.74
CA PRO A 62 15.22 36.63 13.97
C PRO A 62 14.79 35.17 13.94
N ARG A 63 13.87 34.81 14.84
CA ARG A 63 13.25 33.47 14.81
C ARG A 63 12.54 33.24 13.49
N ARG A 64 12.71 32.07 12.92
CA ARG A 64 12.08 31.63 11.67
C ARG A 64 11.22 30.41 11.97
N PRO A 65 9.97 30.34 11.51
CA PRO A 65 9.06 29.23 11.80
C PRO A 65 9.53 27.86 11.25
N GLU A 66 10.33 27.90 10.19
CA GLU A 66 10.91 26.73 9.53
C GLU A 66 12.17 26.17 10.22
N LEU A 67 12.71 26.89 11.19
CA LEU A 67 13.93 26.53 11.93
C LEU A 67 13.61 26.28 13.39
N VAL A 68 14.32 25.32 13.96
CA VAL A 68 14.25 25.10 15.40
C VAL A 68 14.93 26.28 16.13
N PRO A 69 14.26 26.86 17.14
CA PRO A 69 14.86 27.94 17.92
C PRO A 69 16.16 27.49 18.61
N VAL A 70 17.18 28.30 18.48
CA VAL A 70 18.42 28.12 19.21
C VAL A 70 18.29 28.79 20.58
N VAL A 71 18.83 28.18 21.61
CA VAL A 71 18.72 28.69 23.00
C VAL A 71 19.72 29.80 23.26
N PRO A 72 19.28 31.02 23.55
CA PRO A 72 20.18 32.11 23.88
C PRO A 72 20.98 31.80 25.17
N GLY A 73 22.23 32.16 25.18
CA GLY A 73 23.12 32.08 26.34
C GLY A 73 23.87 30.75 26.51
N GLU A 74 23.40 29.66 25.92
CA GLU A 74 24.13 28.38 25.92
C GLU A 74 24.98 28.20 24.63
N GLN A 75 24.94 29.16 23.75
CA GLN A 75 25.70 29.13 22.49
C GLN A 75 27.09 29.67 22.70
N GLY A 76 28.05 29.02 22.09
CA GLY A 76 29.45 29.35 22.24
C GLY A 76 30.04 28.81 23.52
N GLU A 77 29.25 28.10 24.33
CA GLU A 77 29.80 27.40 25.49
C GLU A 77 30.68 26.24 25.02
N GLN A 78 31.93 26.29 25.38
CA GLN A 78 32.83 25.16 25.19
C GLN A 78 32.73 24.27 26.40
N ARG A 79 32.38 23.01 26.17
CA ARG A 79 32.31 21.99 27.23
C ARG A 79 33.31 20.88 26.96
N GLN A 80 33.97 20.45 28.01
CA GLN A 80 34.74 19.23 27.94
C GLN A 80 33.82 18.05 28.28
N LEU A 81 33.62 17.16 27.32
CA LEU A 81 32.76 16.01 27.44
C LEU A 81 33.51 14.76 26.95
N GLY A 82 33.51 13.70 27.77
CA GLY A 82 34.27 12.50 27.45
C GLY A 82 35.77 12.75 27.22
N GLY A 83 36.36 13.78 27.86
CA GLY A 83 37.76 14.16 27.73
C GLY A 83 38.10 15.02 26.52
N ARG A 84 37.13 15.38 25.68
CA ARG A 84 37.31 16.20 24.45
C ARG A 84 36.53 17.51 24.55
N TRP A 85 37.05 18.56 23.95
CA TRP A 85 36.37 19.87 23.93
C TRP A 85 35.42 20.01 22.76
N PHE A 86 34.18 20.42 23.06
CA PHE A 86 33.13 20.65 22.08
C PHE A 86 32.58 22.07 22.18
N GLN A 87 32.28 22.63 21.01
CA GLN A 87 31.36 23.74 20.87
C GLN A 87 29.95 23.20 20.95
N VAL A 88 29.17 23.61 21.94
CA VAL A 88 27.79 23.14 22.13
C VAL A 88 26.80 24.11 21.52
N VAL A 89 25.87 23.61 20.72
CA VAL A 89 24.72 24.35 20.22
C VAL A 89 23.45 23.70 20.74
N SER A 90 22.66 24.44 21.51
CA SER A 90 21.43 23.96 22.12
C SER A 90 20.22 24.46 21.36
N TYR A 91 19.29 23.57 21.11
CA TYR A 91 18.04 23.84 20.40
C TYR A 91 16.83 23.52 21.29
N GLU A 92 15.80 24.33 21.22
CA GLU A 92 14.55 24.14 21.96
C GLU A 92 13.46 23.58 21.08
N THR A 93 13.12 22.30 21.25
CA THR A 93 12.06 21.63 20.51
C THR A 93 11.54 20.41 21.27
N ASP A 94 10.26 20.13 21.12
CA ASP A 94 9.59 18.91 21.60
C ASP A 94 9.54 17.81 20.51
N ALA A 95 10.19 18.03 19.38
CA ALA A 95 10.23 17.03 18.31
C ALA A 95 10.78 15.69 18.81
N PRO A 96 9.97 14.60 18.71
CA PRO A 96 10.32 13.33 19.34
C PRO A 96 11.41 12.55 18.58
N ARG A 97 11.69 12.91 17.34
CA ARG A 97 12.63 12.15 16.47
C ARG A 97 13.18 13.02 15.34
N SER A 98 14.31 12.58 14.81
CA SER A 98 14.89 13.10 13.57
C SER A 98 14.30 12.41 12.32
N LEU A 99 14.62 12.97 11.15
CA LEU A 99 14.39 12.29 9.88
C LEU A 99 15.24 11.01 9.78
N ALA A 100 16.44 10.98 10.36
CA ALA A 100 17.27 9.78 10.41
C ALA A 100 16.55 8.64 11.15
N ASP A 101 15.93 8.91 12.31
CA ASP A 101 15.12 7.93 13.04
C ASP A 101 13.94 7.43 12.22
N ALA A 102 13.28 8.34 11.49
CA ALA A 102 12.16 7.97 10.62
C ALA A 102 12.58 7.07 9.45
N LEU A 103 13.79 7.29 8.91
CA LEU A 103 14.37 6.47 7.84
C LEU A 103 14.84 5.10 8.31
N ALA A 104 15.21 4.95 9.59
CA ALA A 104 15.50 3.66 10.21
C ALA A 104 14.24 2.80 10.38
N GLY A 105 13.05 3.40 10.39
CA GLY A 105 11.77 2.71 10.53
C GLY A 105 11.49 1.69 9.42
N ARG A 106 10.62 0.70 9.72
CA ARG A 106 10.36 -0.43 8.81
C ARG A 106 9.39 -0.09 7.65
N ALA A 107 8.43 0.79 7.85
CA ALA A 107 7.40 1.10 6.86
C ALA A 107 7.92 2.02 5.75
N ALA A 108 8.07 1.50 4.53
CA ALA A 108 8.54 2.24 3.36
C ALA A 108 7.70 3.51 3.07
N ALA A 109 6.39 3.39 3.16
CA ALA A 109 5.48 4.52 2.96
C ALA A 109 5.70 5.67 3.96
N SER A 110 5.97 5.34 5.24
CA SER A 110 6.27 6.34 6.27
C SER A 110 7.61 7.04 6.02
N ARG A 111 8.63 6.29 5.60
CA ARG A 111 9.94 6.85 5.23
C ARG A 111 9.80 7.86 4.10
N LEU A 112 9.10 7.48 3.02
CA LEU A 112 8.88 8.36 1.87
C LEU A 112 8.09 9.62 2.25
N ALA A 113 7.06 9.51 3.08
CA ALA A 113 6.31 10.67 3.57
C ALA A 113 7.20 11.67 4.31
N SER A 114 8.09 11.17 5.17
CA SER A 114 9.00 12.01 5.95
C SER A 114 9.99 12.76 5.05
N VAL A 115 10.56 12.09 4.05
CA VAL A 115 11.48 12.73 3.09
C VAL A 115 10.74 13.70 2.17
N ALA A 116 9.55 13.37 1.70
CA ALA A 116 8.74 14.28 0.89
C ALA A 116 8.42 15.57 1.66
N GLY A 117 8.11 15.46 2.96
CA GLY A 117 7.95 16.62 3.83
C GLY A 117 9.20 17.49 3.88
N ALA A 118 10.38 16.89 4.08
CA ALA A 118 11.66 17.61 4.13
C ALA A 118 12.00 18.30 2.79
N LEU A 119 11.72 17.62 1.66
CA LEU A 119 11.91 18.22 0.33
C LEU A 119 11.03 19.45 0.11
N ARG A 120 9.77 19.42 0.58
CA ARG A 120 8.88 20.59 0.50
C ARG A 120 9.35 21.76 1.37
N ALA A 121 9.98 21.48 2.50
CA ALA A 121 10.52 22.49 3.40
C ALA A 121 11.87 23.08 2.94
N LEU A 122 12.61 22.37 2.09
CA LEU A 122 13.95 22.76 1.65
C LEU A 122 14.03 24.18 1.07
N PRO A 123 13.11 24.66 0.20
CA PRO A 123 13.17 26.03 -0.30
C PRO A 123 13.12 27.09 0.82
N ALA A 124 12.28 26.89 1.84
CA ALA A 124 12.18 27.77 2.98
C ALA A 124 13.45 27.75 3.86
N TRP A 125 14.02 26.58 4.08
CA TRP A 125 15.30 26.45 4.79
C TRP A 125 16.44 27.16 4.08
N ARG A 126 16.52 27.03 2.74
CA ARG A 126 17.51 27.71 1.92
C ARG A 126 17.34 29.24 1.95
N ALA A 127 16.11 29.72 1.93
CA ALA A 127 15.84 31.15 2.08
C ALA A 127 16.26 31.69 3.47
N ALA A 128 16.23 30.84 4.49
CA ALA A 128 16.59 31.20 5.85
C ALA A 128 18.10 31.12 6.14
N ILE A 129 18.79 30.09 5.61
CA ILE A 129 20.19 29.76 5.89
C ILE A 129 21.12 30.26 4.77
N GLY A 130 20.81 29.94 3.54
CA GLY A 130 21.62 30.22 2.35
C GLY A 130 21.61 29.08 1.34
N PRO A 131 22.10 29.34 0.11
CA PRO A 131 22.08 28.37 -1.00
C PRO A 131 23.01 27.16 -0.79
N GLU A 132 24.06 27.33 0.01
CA GLU A 132 25.04 26.27 0.33
C GLU A 132 24.55 25.30 1.41
N LEU A 133 23.29 25.41 1.83
CA LEU A 133 22.72 24.53 2.85
C LEU A 133 22.83 23.06 2.45
N VAL A 134 23.44 22.26 3.31
CA VAL A 134 23.37 20.80 3.31
C VAL A 134 22.57 20.37 4.54
N ALA A 135 21.49 19.63 4.36
CA ALA A 135 20.68 19.08 5.43
C ALA A 135 20.78 17.55 5.42
N LEU A 136 21.49 16.99 6.36
CA LEU A 136 21.48 15.55 6.60
C LEU A 136 20.18 15.14 7.29
N PRO A 137 19.76 13.87 7.19
CA PRO A 137 18.61 13.39 7.93
C PRO A 137 18.65 13.61 9.44
N GLY A 138 19.85 13.64 10.04
CA GLY A 138 20.03 13.99 11.45
C GLY A 138 19.71 15.46 11.76
N ASP A 139 20.01 16.37 10.81
CA ASP A 139 19.77 17.80 10.98
C ASP A 139 18.30 18.20 10.90
N VAL A 140 17.44 17.29 10.48
CA VAL A 140 16.00 17.52 10.32
C VAL A 140 15.23 16.81 11.42
N VAL A 141 14.45 17.56 12.19
CA VAL A 141 13.56 17.02 13.23
C VAL A 141 12.12 17.04 12.78
N LEU A 142 11.35 16.03 13.17
CA LEU A 142 9.96 15.86 12.77
C LEU A 142 9.04 16.29 13.92
N SER A 143 8.43 17.47 13.78
CA SER A 143 7.45 18.01 14.71
C SER A 143 6.02 17.66 14.29
N GLY A 144 5.04 17.93 15.18
CA GLY A 144 3.61 17.80 14.85
C GLY A 144 3.13 18.73 13.72
N HIS A 145 3.89 19.78 13.42
CA HIS A 145 3.59 20.77 12.38
C HIS A 145 4.40 20.57 11.08
N GLY A 146 5.24 19.55 11.05
CA GLY A 146 6.09 19.25 9.90
C GLY A 146 7.59 19.18 10.25
N PRO A 147 8.43 19.00 9.23
CA PRO A 147 9.87 18.94 9.39
C PRO A 147 10.45 20.34 9.67
N LEU A 148 11.33 20.43 10.66
CA LEU A 148 12.07 21.63 11.03
C LEU A 148 13.57 21.33 10.92
N LEU A 149 14.36 22.32 10.54
CA LEU A 149 15.81 22.20 10.48
C LEU A 149 16.45 22.66 11.81
N LEU A 150 17.44 21.90 12.29
CA LEU A 150 18.37 22.31 13.35
C LEU A 150 19.41 23.23 12.71
N PRO A 151 19.28 24.56 12.82
CA PRO A 151 20.07 25.49 12.01
C PRO A 151 21.53 25.55 12.42
N LEU A 152 22.38 25.74 11.41
CA LEU A 152 23.75 26.21 11.53
C LEU A 152 24.00 27.29 10.49
N PRO A 153 25.05 28.12 10.63
CA PRO A 153 25.54 28.94 9.54
C PRO A 153 25.83 28.08 8.30
N ALA A 154 25.73 28.66 7.11
CA ALA A 154 26.00 27.97 5.85
C ALA A 154 27.50 27.74 5.63
N TRP A 155 28.10 26.99 6.52
CA TRP A 155 29.49 26.58 6.35
C TRP A 155 29.59 25.54 5.23
N GLY A 156 30.65 25.62 4.44
CA GLY A 156 30.90 24.66 3.38
C GLY A 156 31.01 23.20 3.87
N ALA A 157 31.53 22.33 3.04
CA ALA A 157 31.77 20.94 3.41
C ALA A 157 32.80 20.84 4.55
N PRO A 158 32.58 19.93 5.52
CA PRO A 158 33.62 19.58 6.50
C PRO A 158 34.91 19.12 5.80
N SER A 159 36.04 19.24 6.48
CA SER A 159 37.31 18.78 5.94
C SER A 159 37.30 17.28 5.60
N VAL A 160 38.18 16.86 4.71
CA VAL A 160 38.30 15.45 4.33
C VAL A 160 38.52 14.56 5.55
N GLY A 161 39.32 15.02 6.53
CA GLY A 161 39.56 14.28 7.78
C GLY A 161 38.29 14.10 8.60
N GLN A 162 37.48 15.14 8.71
CA GLN A 162 36.16 15.09 9.39
C GLN A 162 35.17 14.17 8.71
N LEU A 163 35.15 14.17 7.37
CA LEU A 163 34.30 13.26 6.59
C LEU A 163 34.73 11.79 6.76
N PHE A 164 36.05 11.52 6.89
CA PHE A 164 36.54 10.19 7.15
C PHE A 164 36.29 9.71 8.58
N ALA A 165 36.26 10.61 9.54
CA ALA A 165 35.90 10.29 10.93
C ALA A 165 34.44 9.81 11.04
N GLU A 166 33.55 10.36 10.19
CA GLU A 166 32.12 10.04 10.16
C GLU A 166 31.68 9.62 8.74
N PRO A 167 31.94 8.37 8.36
CA PRO A 167 31.72 7.89 6.99
C PRO A 167 30.28 8.05 6.48
N GLU A 168 29.30 8.12 7.36
CA GLU A 168 27.92 8.35 6.98
C GLU A 168 27.70 9.66 6.22
N ARG A 169 28.48 10.70 6.54
CA ARG A 169 28.41 11.99 5.84
C ARG A 169 28.83 11.89 4.38
N LEU A 170 29.81 11.04 4.09
CA LEU A 170 30.31 10.84 2.73
C LEU A 170 29.22 10.37 1.76
N ALA A 171 28.25 9.61 2.25
CA ALA A 171 27.15 9.13 1.43
C ALA A 171 26.23 10.25 0.93
N TYR A 172 26.22 11.39 1.61
CA TYR A 172 25.40 12.56 1.28
C TYR A 172 26.17 13.67 0.55
N LEU A 173 27.49 13.50 0.39
CA LEU A 173 28.33 14.47 -0.29
C LEU A 173 28.08 14.44 -1.79
N ALA A 174 27.80 15.60 -2.38
CA ALA A 174 27.65 15.75 -3.82
C ALA A 174 28.95 15.40 -4.55
N PRO A 175 28.91 14.76 -5.75
CA PRO A 175 30.11 14.34 -6.48
C PRO A 175 31.11 15.46 -6.77
N GLU A 176 30.59 16.68 -7.01
CA GLU A 176 31.42 17.88 -7.24
C GLU A 176 32.20 18.25 -5.97
N ALA A 177 31.53 18.27 -4.82
CA ALA A 177 32.16 18.55 -3.53
C ALA A 177 33.15 17.46 -3.15
N ALA A 178 32.87 16.18 -3.46
CA ALA A 178 33.82 15.08 -3.25
C ALA A 178 35.10 15.22 -4.09
N ARG A 179 35.04 15.92 -5.24
CA ARG A 179 36.19 16.21 -6.11
C ARG A 179 36.88 17.53 -5.75
N GLY A 180 36.40 18.24 -4.73
CA GLY A 180 36.89 19.59 -4.40
C GLY A 180 36.49 20.65 -5.42
N LEU A 181 35.48 20.41 -6.24
CA LEU A 181 34.94 21.34 -7.23
C LEU A 181 33.81 22.16 -6.63
N PRO A 182 33.58 23.39 -7.11
CA PRO A 182 32.37 24.16 -6.75
C PRO A 182 31.10 23.33 -7.07
N ALA A 183 30.04 23.55 -6.31
CA ALA A 183 28.78 22.82 -6.48
C ALA A 183 28.15 22.97 -7.88
N GLY A 184 28.56 23.96 -8.66
CA GLY A 184 28.01 24.25 -9.98
C GLY A 184 26.51 24.55 -9.89
N ASP A 185 25.72 23.93 -10.78
CA ASP A 185 24.27 24.06 -10.79
C ASP A 185 23.57 23.07 -9.83
N ARG A 186 24.34 22.21 -9.16
CA ARG A 186 23.78 21.19 -8.25
C ARG A 186 23.51 21.79 -6.88
N ASP A 187 22.27 21.63 -6.42
CA ASP A 187 21.83 21.99 -5.08
C ASP A 187 22.32 20.92 -4.06
N PRO A 188 23.24 21.27 -3.14
CA PRO A 188 23.80 20.29 -2.20
C PRO A 188 22.75 19.78 -1.19
N GLY A 189 21.79 20.62 -0.78
CA GLY A 189 20.71 20.23 0.11
C GLY A 189 19.73 19.27 -0.57
N LEU A 190 19.38 19.55 -1.82
CA LEU A 190 18.53 18.67 -2.63
C LEU A 190 19.23 17.33 -2.89
N HIS A 191 20.54 17.35 -3.17
CA HIS A 191 21.33 16.13 -3.33
C HIS A 191 21.29 15.28 -2.06
N ALA A 192 21.55 15.87 -0.89
CA ALA A 192 21.55 15.16 0.37
C ALA A 192 20.17 14.54 0.71
N LEU A 193 19.06 15.29 0.52
CA LEU A 193 17.71 14.76 0.69
C LEU A 193 17.35 13.74 -0.40
N GLY A 194 17.84 13.90 -1.61
CA GLY A 194 17.72 12.92 -2.70
C GLY A 194 18.35 11.57 -2.35
N VAL A 195 19.56 11.61 -1.76
CA VAL A 195 20.24 10.42 -1.21
C VAL A 195 19.42 9.79 -0.09
N ALA A 196 18.88 10.60 0.82
CA ALA A 196 18.00 10.11 1.89
C ALA A 196 16.75 9.41 1.34
N ALA A 197 16.13 9.99 0.30
CA ALA A 197 15.00 9.39 -0.41
C ALA A 197 15.40 8.08 -1.11
N LEU A 198 16.53 8.05 -1.80
CA LEU A 198 17.02 6.86 -2.50
C LEU A 198 17.27 5.69 -1.54
N ARG A 199 17.71 5.98 -0.31
CA ARG A 199 17.83 4.97 0.77
C ARG A 199 16.50 4.35 1.20
N CYS A 200 15.36 4.93 0.84
CA CYS A 200 14.06 4.28 1.03
C CYS A 200 13.82 3.14 0.03
N PHE A 201 14.44 3.23 -1.12
CA PHE A 201 14.31 2.26 -2.22
C PHE A 201 15.43 1.22 -2.23
N GLU A 202 16.63 1.63 -1.86
CA GLU A 202 17.85 0.82 -1.94
C GLU A 202 18.58 0.77 -0.60
N SER A 203 19.22 -0.34 -0.31
CA SER A 203 20.13 -0.41 0.84
C SER A 203 21.39 0.43 0.59
N PRO A 204 21.91 1.15 1.59
CA PRO A 204 23.18 1.84 1.45
C PRO A 204 24.30 0.82 1.21
N PRO A 205 25.30 1.16 0.40
CA PRO A 205 26.43 0.26 0.18
C PRO A 205 27.25 0.09 1.47
N ASP A 206 27.50 -1.16 1.86
CA ASP A 206 28.47 -1.48 2.89
C ASP A 206 29.89 -1.21 2.34
N ALA A 207 30.47 -0.08 2.73
CA ALA A 207 31.81 0.26 2.29
C ALA A 207 32.51 1.10 3.33
N GLY A 208 33.81 0.84 3.51
CA GLY A 208 34.68 1.71 4.32
C GLY A 208 34.75 3.13 3.73
N ALA A 209 35.12 4.12 4.55
CA ALA A 209 35.14 5.54 4.21
C ALA A 209 35.84 5.84 2.85
N GLU A 210 36.96 5.21 2.59
CA GLU A 210 37.71 5.38 1.33
C GLU A 210 36.91 4.96 0.09
N ARG A 211 36.22 3.80 0.14
CA ARG A 211 35.39 3.35 -0.97
C ARG A 211 34.15 4.24 -1.17
N LEU A 212 33.59 4.77 -0.09
CA LEU A 212 32.49 5.71 -0.18
C LEU A 212 32.94 7.03 -0.81
N LEU A 213 34.09 7.56 -0.44
CA LEU A 213 34.66 8.76 -1.04
C LEU A 213 34.95 8.58 -2.53
N GLN A 214 35.59 7.47 -2.92
CA GLN A 214 35.83 7.16 -4.32
C GLN A 214 34.52 7.06 -5.13
N ARG A 215 33.48 6.42 -4.57
CA ARG A 215 32.17 6.33 -5.22
C ARG A 215 31.47 7.67 -5.32
N ALA A 216 31.52 8.48 -4.24
CA ALA A 216 30.97 9.82 -4.26
C ALA A 216 31.65 10.67 -5.34
N ALA A 217 32.97 10.64 -5.42
CA ALA A 217 33.75 11.34 -6.44
C ALA A 217 33.42 10.91 -7.87
N CYS A 218 33.03 9.65 -8.08
CA CYS A 218 32.58 9.14 -9.38
C CYS A 218 31.07 9.34 -9.65
N GLY A 219 30.31 9.89 -8.72
CA GLY A 219 28.84 9.97 -8.83
C GLY A 219 28.14 8.61 -8.67
N ALA A 220 28.84 7.58 -8.21
CA ALA A 220 28.38 6.19 -8.18
C ALA A 220 28.12 5.67 -6.76
N VAL A 221 27.74 6.54 -5.81
CA VAL A 221 27.51 6.16 -4.39
C VAL A 221 26.46 5.07 -4.26
N PHE A 222 25.50 5.04 -5.17
CA PHE A 222 24.44 4.05 -5.27
C PHE A 222 24.49 3.28 -6.59
N ALA A 223 25.61 2.57 -6.87
CA ALA A 223 25.58 1.57 -7.94
C ALA A 223 24.62 0.45 -7.52
N PRO A 224 23.53 0.20 -8.27
CA PRO A 224 22.51 -0.77 -7.86
C PRO A 224 23.12 -2.17 -7.81
N ARG A 225 22.98 -2.82 -6.68
CA ARG A 225 23.03 -4.26 -6.62
C ARG A 225 21.61 -4.80 -6.84
N PRO A 226 21.39 -5.78 -7.72
CA PRO A 226 20.04 -6.28 -8.04
C PRO A 226 19.26 -6.81 -6.85
N HIS A 227 19.91 -7.05 -5.72
CA HIS A 227 19.33 -7.71 -4.54
C HIS A 227 19.10 -6.79 -3.32
N ASP A 228 19.49 -5.51 -3.39
CA ASP A 228 19.47 -4.61 -2.23
C ASP A 228 18.21 -3.73 -2.13
N SER A 229 17.10 -4.13 -2.75
CA SER A 229 15.86 -3.36 -2.63
C SER A 229 15.25 -3.48 -1.24
N ARG A 230 14.97 -2.35 -0.64
CA ARG A 230 14.24 -2.24 0.64
C ARG A 230 12.72 -2.26 0.47
N LEU A 231 12.26 -2.39 -0.75
CA LEU A 231 10.84 -2.41 -1.09
C LEU A 231 10.37 -3.84 -1.36
N PRO A 232 9.09 -4.14 -1.10
CA PRO A 232 8.47 -5.38 -1.53
C PRO A 232 8.67 -5.61 -3.04
N SER A 233 8.91 -6.86 -3.44
CA SER A 233 9.27 -7.21 -4.82
C SER A 233 8.24 -6.78 -5.87
N TRP A 234 6.96 -6.80 -5.51
CA TRP A 234 5.85 -6.41 -6.37
C TRP A 234 5.85 -4.92 -6.73
N THR A 235 6.38 -4.04 -5.85
CA THR A 235 6.39 -2.58 -6.06
C THR A 235 7.21 -2.16 -7.27
N ARG A 236 8.19 -2.97 -7.68
CA ARG A 236 9.00 -2.75 -8.90
C ARG A 236 8.15 -2.74 -10.18
N ARG A 237 6.95 -3.32 -10.14
CA ARG A 237 6.01 -3.35 -11.27
C ARG A 237 5.06 -2.15 -11.29
N VAL A 238 5.14 -1.30 -10.28
CA VAL A 238 4.24 -0.15 -10.10
C VAL A 238 4.90 1.08 -10.70
N GLU A 239 4.30 1.65 -11.73
CA GLU A 239 4.89 2.75 -12.51
C GLU A 239 5.28 3.98 -11.68
N PRO A 240 4.43 4.56 -10.80
CA PRO A 240 4.82 5.70 -9.99
C PRO A 240 6.04 5.42 -9.10
N VAL A 241 6.16 4.19 -8.56
CA VAL A 241 7.31 3.79 -7.73
C VAL A 241 8.58 3.73 -8.56
N ARG A 242 8.50 3.15 -9.76
CA ARG A 242 9.64 3.07 -10.69
C ARG A 242 10.07 4.44 -11.17
N ALA A 243 9.11 5.30 -11.54
CA ALA A 243 9.39 6.66 -12.00
C ALA A 243 10.06 7.52 -10.93
N ALA A 244 9.56 7.49 -9.69
CA ALA A 244 10.17 8.20 -8.56
C ALA A 244 11.58 7.68 -8.26
N HIS A 245 11.79 6.37 -8.31
CA HIS A 245 13.11 5.77 -8.12
C HIS A 245 14.11 6.21 -9.20
N GLU A 246 13.71 6.23 -10.46
CA GLU A 246 14.57 6.68 -11.57
C GLU A 246 14.90 8.18 -11.50
N GLN A 247 13.92 9.01 -11.12
CA GLN A 247 14.15 10.44 -10.89
C GLN A 247 15.17 10.68 -9.78
N LEU A 248 15.07 9.93 -8.66
CA LEU A 248 16.04 10.00 -7.58
C LEU A 248 17.45 9.57 -8.02
N ARG A 249 17.54 8.50 -8.78
CA ARG A 249 18.82 8.04 -9.32
C ARG A 249 19.44 9.07 -10.23
N THR A 250 18.66 9.64 -11.14
CA THR A 250 19.11 10.72 -12.03
C THR A 250 19.57 11.96 -11.24
N LEU A 251 18.85 12.34 -10.18
CA LEU A 251 19.22 13.45 -9.30
C LEU A 251 20.56 13.18 -8.60
N VAL A 252 20.75 11.97 -8.07
CA VAL A 252 21.95 11.64 -7.26
C VAL A 252 23.17 11.39 -8.16
N THR A 253 23.01 10.76 -9.33
CA THR A 253 24.13 10.39 -10.20
C THR A 253 24.36 11.34 -11.38
N GLY A 254 23.33 12.06 -11.82
CA GLY A 254 23.39 12.94 -12.99
C GLY A 254 23.72 14.40 -12.64
N PRO A 255 24.02 15.23 -13.62
CA PRO A 255 24.35 16.66 -13.41
C PRO A 255 23.13 17.58 -13.25
N GLY A 256 21.92 17.03 -13.17
CA GLY A 256 20.69 17.81 -13.23
C GLY A 256 20.25 18.42 -11.90
N SER A 257 19.54 19.56 -12.00
CA SER A 257 18.74 20.13 -10.91
C SER A 257 17.28 19.73 -11.11
N THR A 258 16.59 19.41 -10.04
CA THR A 258 15.15 19.09 -10.02
C THR A 258 14.46 20.01 -9.02
N ASP A 259 13.22 20.40 -9.29
CA ASP A 259 12.40 21.11 -8.33
C ASP A 259 12.10 20.19 -7.13
N PRO A 260 12.50 20.58 -5.89
CA PRO A 260 12.29 19.75 -4.71
C PRO A 260 10.80 19.46 -4.43
N VAL A 261 9.90 20.38 -4.78
CA VAL A 261 8.45 20.20 -4.58
C VAL A 261 7.91 19.14 -5.54
N ARG A 262 8.30 19.19 -6.81
CA ARG A 262 7.93 18.16 -7.80
C ARG A 262 8.44 16.78 -7.42
N LEU A 263 9.66 16.71 -6.90
CA LEU A 263 10.22 15.45 -6.41
C LEU A 263 9.42 14.94 -5.21
N ALA A 264 9.06 15.82 -4.27
CA ALA A 264 8.22 15.45 -3.13
C ALA A 264 6.85 14.90 -3.57
N ASP A 265 6.24 15.51 -4.59
CA ASP A 265 4.96 15.06 -5.15
C ASP A 265 5.09 13.68 -5.81
N ALA A 266 6.17 13.42 -6.54
CA ALA A 266 6.47 12.11 -7.10
C ALA A 266 6.66 11.03 -6.00
N LEU A 267 7.32 11.37 -4.89
CA LEU A 267 7.46 10.47 -3.74
C LEU A 267 6.12 10.17 -3.05
N ASP A 268 5.24 11.17 -2.94
CA ASP A 268 3.90 10.96 -2.39
C ASP A 268 3.01 10.12 -3.31
N GLU A 269 3.14 10.26 -4.61
CA GLU A 269 2.47 9.39 -5.58
C GLU A 269 2.99 7.96 -5.49
N ALA A 270 4.31 7.77 -5.45
CA ALA A 270 4.93 6.47 -5.23
C ALA A 270 4.46 5.84 -3.92
N ARG A 271 4.41 6.61 -2.83
CA ARG A 271 3.92 6.16 -1.52
C ARG A 271 2.48 5.65 -1.58
N ARG A 272 1.58 6.41 -2.24
CA ARG A 272 0.17 6.00 -2.41
C ARG A 272 0.07 4.73 -3.24
N ALA A 273 0.90 4.63 -4.27
CA ALA A 273 0.95 3.46 -5.15
C ALA A 273 1.59 2.22 -4.50
N MET A 274 2.23 2.35 -3.33
CA MET A 274 2.71 1.23 -2.51
C MET A 274 1.61 0.54 -1.68
N ASP A 275 0.38 1.04 -1.70
CA ASP A 275 -0.77 0.27 -1.22
C ASP A 275 -1.18 -0.72 -2.32
N PRO A 276 -1.12 -2.05 -2.06
CA PRO A 276 -1.46 -3.04 -3.06
C PRO A 276 -2.89 -2.88 -3.59
N LEU A 277 -3.84 -2.48 -2.74
CA LEU A 277 -5.22 -2.25 -3.15
C LEU A 277 -5.33 -1.09 -4.13
N VAL A 278 -4.62 0.00 -3.86
CA VAL A 278 -4.59 1.18 -4.75
C VAL A 278 -3.94 0.81 -6.09
N ALA A 279 -2.81 0.12 -6.06
CA ALA A 279 -2.09 -0.28 -7.27
C ALA A 279 -2.91 -1.23 -8.16
N VAL A 280 -3.56 -2.23 -7.56
CA VAL A 280 -4.41 -3.20 -8.27
C VAL A 280 -5.64 -2.51 -8.85
N ARG A 281 -6.31 -1.63 -8.10
CA ARG A 281 -7.45 -0.84 -8.60
C ARG A 281 -7.05 0.07 -9.76
N SER A 282 -5.90 0.73 -9.68
CA SER A 282 -5.39 1.59 -10.75
C SER A 282 -5.16 0.82 -12.04
N LEU A 283 -4.58 -0.39 -11.96
CA LEU A 283 -4.40 -1.26 -13.12
C LEU A 283 -5.73 -1.75 -13.70
N ARG A 284 -6.72 -2.09 -12.86
CA ARG A 284 -8.07 -2.44 -13.29
C ARG A 284 -8.73 -1.30 -14.07
N THR A 285 -8.70 -0.10 -13.49
CA THR A 285 -9.27 1.13 -14.09
C THR A 285 -8.58 1.49 -15.41
N ALA A 286 -7.27 1.22 -15.52
CA ALA A 286 -6.52 1.40 -16.77
C ALA A 286 -6.79 0.31 -17.83
N GLY A 287 -7.76 -0.58 -17.62
CA GLY A 287 -8.11 -1.66 -18.56
C GLY A 287 -7.05 -2.76 -18.66
N ARG A 288 -6.25 -2.98 -17.60
CA ARG A 288 -5.18 -3.98 -17.55
C ARG A 288 -5.45 -5.06 -16.49
N PRO A 289 -6.57 -5.80 -16.56
CA PRO A 289 -6.98 -6.71 -15.49
C PRO A 289 -5.99 -7.87 -15.26
N ARG A 290 -5.35 -8.41 -16.32
CA ARG A 290 -4.32 -9.45 -16.16
C ARG A 290 -3.12 -8.98 -15.33
N ASN A 291 -2.69 -7.73 -15.57
CA ASN A 291 -1.59 -7.14 -14.80
C ASN A 291 -2.03 -6.86 -13.36
N ALA A 292 -3.30 -6.48 -13.15
CA ALA A 292 -3.87 -6.26 -11.83
C ALA A 292 -3.87 -7.55 -10.99
N VAL A 293 -4.36 -8.67 -11.53
CA VAL A 293 -4.33 -9.97 -10.85
C VAL A 293 -2.90 -10.45 -10.62
N GLY A 294 -2.00 -10.32 -11.60
CA GLY A 294 -0.60 -10.68 -11.45
C GLY A 294 0.13 -9.85 -10.40
N LEU A 295 -0.24 -8.56 -10.24
CA LEU A 295 0.26 -7.71 -9.16
C LEU A 295 -0.30 -8.14 -7.80
N ALA A 296 -1.60 -8.44 -7.74
CA ALA A 296 -2.24 -8.92 -6.52
C ALA A 296 -1.59 -10.21 -6.01
N HIS A 297 -1.33 -11.18 -6.88
CA HIS A 297 -0.60 -12.41 -6.51
C HIS A 297 0.78 -12.11 -5.94
N ALA A 298 1.54 -11.24 -6.61
CA ALA A 298 2.88 -10.87 -6.13
C ALA A 298 2.83 -10.18 -4.76
N ALA A 299 1.83 -9.32 -4.53
CA ALA A 299 1.66 -8.63 -3.24
C ALA A 299 1.17 -9.57 -2.14
N LEU A 300 0.33 -10.56 -2.47
CA LEU A 300 -0.18 -11.56 -1.53
C LEU A 300 0.89 -12.54 -1.01
N VAL A 301 2.05 -12.61 -1.65
CA VAL A 301 3.22 -13.35 -1.14
C VAL A 301 3.82 -12.64 0.08
N ASP A 302 3.92 -11.30 -0.01
CA ASP A 302 4.55 -10.50 1.03
C ASP A 302 3.58 -10.11 2.16
N SER A 303 2.29 -9.96 1.83
CA SER A 303 1.25 -9.50 2.76
C SER A 303 -0.12 -10.08 2.38
N PRO A 304 -0.43 -11.31 2.83
CA PRO A 304 -1.74 -11.88 2.59
C PRO A 304 -2.81 -11.07 3.34
N GLY A 305 -3.71 -10.43 2.58
CA GLY A 305 -4.77 -9.59 3.13
C GLY A 305 -6.13 -9.89 2.52
N TYR A 306 -7.15 -10.09 3.37
CA TYR A 306 -8.52 -10.37 2.94
C TYR A 306 -9.04 -9.40 1.85
N PRO A 307 -8.91 -8.05 2.00
CA PRO A 307 -9.42 -7.13 0.99
C PRO A 307 -8.77 -7.28 -0.40
N LEU A 308 -7.48 -7.62 -0.43
CA LEU A 308 -6.76 -7.82 -1.68
C LEU A 308 -7.18 -9.12 -2.37
N LEU A 309 -7.45 -10.18 -1.60
CA LEU A 309 -7.97 -11.44 -2.11
C LEU A 309 -9.35 -11.27 -2.75
N ILE A 310 -10.26 -10.53 -2.08
CA ILE A 310 -11.59 -10.22 -2.63
C ILE A 310 -11.47 -9.41 -3.93
N LEU A 311 -10.67 -8.34 -3.94
CA LEU A 311 -10.49 -7.51 -5.14
C LEU A 311 -9.92 -8.33 -6.31
N ALA A 312 -8.93 -9.17 -6.05
CA ALA A 312 -8.33 -10.03 -7.07
C ALA A 312 -9.36 -11.05 -7.63
N ALA A 313 -10.19 -11.63 -6.76
CA ALA A 313 -11.27 -12.54 -7.16
C ALA A 313 -12.33 -11.86 -8.02
N GLU A 314 -12.74 -10.62 -7.65
CA GLU A 314 -13.66 -9.83 -8.49
C GLU A 314 -13.09 -9.59 -9.89
N ILE A 315 -11.82 -9.19 -9.99
CA ILE A 315 -11.16 -8.95 -11.28
C ILE A 315 -11.07 -10.24 -12.09
N ALA A 316 -10.67 -11.35 -11.47
CA ALA A 316 -10.61 -12.64 -12.12
C ALA A 316 -11.98 -13.06 -12.69
N HIS A 317 -13.04 -12.91 -11.90
CA HIS A 317 -14.40 -13.29 -12.31
C HIS A 317 -14.99 -12.34 -13.36
N GLN A 318 -15.02 -11.03 -13.07
CA GLN A 318 -15.75 -10.04 -13.86
C GLN A 318 -15.01 -9.62 -15.13
N ASP A 319 -13.71 -9.36 -14.99
CA ASP A 319 -12.90 -8.75 -16.05
C ASP A 319 -12.16 -9.79 -16.90
N LEU A 320 -11.69 -10.90 -16.27
CA LEU A 320 -10.97 -11.96 -16.98
C LEU A 320 -11.85 -13.14 -17.38
N ARG A 321 -13.05 -13.25 -16.82
CA ARG A 321 -13.96 -14.37 -17.03
C ARG A 321 -13.33 -15.72 -16.62
N ASP A 322 -12.54 -15.70 -15.57
CA ASP A 322 -11.89 -16.86 -14.97
C ASP A 322 -12.49 -17.19 -13.59
N PRO A 323 -13.61 -17.95 -13.57
CA PRO A 323 -14.28 -18.29 -12.32
C PRO A 323 -13.48 -19.25 -11.45
N LEU A 324 -12.58 -20.07 -12.02
CA LEU A 324 -11.79 -21.02 -11.23
C LEU A 324 -10.70 -20.31 -10.44
N GLU A 325 -10.02 -19.36 -11.07
CA GLU A 325 -9.06 -18.49 -10.39
C GLU A 325 -9.75 -17.66 -9.30
N ALA A 326 -10.94 -17.12 -9.60
CA ALA A 326 -11.72 -16.37 -8.61
C ALA A 326 -12.09 -17.23 -7.39
N LEU A 327 -12.54 -18.47 -7.59
CA LEU A 327 -12.86 -19.39 -6.50
C LEU A 327 -11.63 -19.73 -5.66
N SER A 328 -10.47 -19.96 -6.29
CA SER A 328 -9.21 -20.21 -5.58
C SER A 328 -8.81 -19.03 -4.68
N LEU A 329 -8.96 -17.80 -5.16
CA LEU A 329 -8.71 -16.59 -4.39
C LEU A 329 -9.70 -16.42 -3.23
N LEU A 330 -10.98 -16.75 -3.45
CA LEU A 330 -12.00 -16.70 -2.40
C LEU A 330 -11.80 -17.77 -1.33
N GLU A 331 -11.35 -18.96 -1.67
CA GLU A 331 -10.97 -19.98 -0.68
C GLU A 331 -9.86 -19.46 0.24
N ARG A 332 -8.85 -18.82 -0.32
CA ARG A 332 -7.80 -18.17 0.47
C ARG A 332 -8.34 -17.01 1.32
N ALA A 333 -9.34 -16.26 0.82
CA ALA A 333 -9.99 -15.20 1.59
C ALA A 333 -10.74 -15.77 2.80
N VAL A 334 -11.47 -16.87 2.63
CA VAL A 334 -12.15 -17.61 3.71
C VAL A 334 -11.14 -18.12 4.74
N GLN A 335 -9.98 -18.62 4.31
CA GLN A 335 -8.92 -19.07 5.22
C GLN A 335 -8.31 -17.91 6.00
N ALA A 336 -8.16 -16.73 5.36
CA ALA A 336 -7.58 -15.55 6.00
C ALA A 336 -8.52 -14.90 7.03
N ASP A 337 -9.84 -14.89 6.76
CA ASP A 337 -10.86 -14.36 7.68
C ASP A 337 -12.20 -15.09 7.51
N PRO A 338 -12.39 -16.21 8.24
CA PRO A 338 -13.60 -17.04 8.13
C PRO A 338 -14.86 -16.38 8.66
N GLY A 339 -14.75 -15.24 9.37
CA GLY A 339 -15.90 -14.52 9.93
C GLY A 339 -16.58 -13.57 8.95
N ARG A 340 -15.99 -13.32 7.80
CA ARG A 340 -16.51 -12.37 6.82
C ARG A 340 -17.41 -12.99 5.77
N PRO A 341 -18.66 -12.52 5.65
CA PRO A 341 -19.64 -13.10 4.74
C PRO A 341 -19.39 -12.82 3.26
N GLU A 342 -18.59 -11.78 2.91
CA GLU A 342 -18.41 -11.33 1.53
C GLU A 342 -17.77 -12.42 0.63
N ALA A 343 -16.80 -13.16 1.16
CA ALA A 343 -16.15 -14.25 0.42
C ALA A 343 -17.12 -15.40 0.14
N TYR A 344 -17.96 -15.75 1.11
CA TYR A 344 -18.98 -16.81 0.95
C TYR A 344 -20.05 -16.40 -0.04
N ALA A 345 -20.54 -15.15 0.02
CA ALA A 345 -21.50 -14.61 -0.94
C ALA A 345 -20.94 -14.65 -2.37
N ALA A 346 -19.70 -14.22 -2.56
CA ALA A 346 -19.03 -14.26 -3.86
C ALA A 346 -18.83 -15.71 -4.37
N GLN A 347 -18.45 -16.65 -3.50
CA GLN A 347 -18.36 -18.07 -3.87
C GLN A 347 -19.70 -18.59 -4.40
N LEU A 348 -20.80 -18.32 -3.70
CA LEU A 348 -22.14 -18.76 -4.10
C LEU A 348 -22.52 -18.17 -5.47
N SER A 349 -22.36 -16.86 -5.65
CA SER A 349 -22.68 -16.20 -6.93
C SER A 349 -21.89 -16.79 -8.11
N ILE A 350 -20.58 -17.08 -7.89
CA ILE A 350 -19.75 -17.67 -8.94
C ILE A 350 -20.16 -19.12 -9.23
N ILE A 351 -20.38 -19.94 -8.19
CA ILE A 351 -20.75 -21.34 -8.36
C ILE A 351 -22.14 -21.45 -8.97
N GLY A 352 -23.12 -20.66 -8.51
CA GLY A 352 -24.46 -20.61 -9.07
C GLY A 352 -24.45 -20.18 -10.56
N GLY A 353 -23.65 -19.17 -10.89
CA GLY A 353 -23.45 -18.75 -12.28
C GLY A 353 -22.80 -19.82 -13.16
N LEU A 354 -21.86 -20.60 -12.64
CA LEU A 354 -21.28 -21.75 -13.36
C LEU A 354 -22.37 -22.80 -13.68
N TRP A 355 -23.20 -23.13 -12.71
CA TRP A 355 -24.28 -24.09 -12.91
C TRP A 355 -25.34 -23.59 -13.90
N ALA A 356 -25.67 -22.30 -13.87
CA ALA A 356 -26.61 -21.70 -14.83
C ALA A 356 -26.13 -21.81 -16.29
N VAL A 357 -24.82 -21.65 -16.53
CA VAL A 357 -24.23 -21.77 -17.89
C VAL A 357 -24.09 -23.22 -18.35
N VAL A 358 -23.95 -24.13 -17.40
CA VAL A 358 -23.56 -25.53 -17.65
C VAL A 358 -24.78 -26.46 -17.65
N GLN A 359 -25.97 -25.94 -17.36
CA GLN A 359 -27.22 -26.73 -17.37
C GLN A 359 -27.29 -27.66 -18.56
N GLY A 360 -27.30 -28.96 -18.29
CA GLY A 360 -27.45 -30.03 -19.29
C GLY A 360 -26.19 -30.46 -20.06
N ARG A 361 -25.07 -29.71 -19.99
CA ARG A 361 -23.84 -30.07 -20.70
C ARG A 361 -22.82 -30.82 -19.84
N LEU A 362 -22.87 -30.67 -18.51
CA LEU A 362 -21.96 -31.36 -17.57
C LEU A 362 -22.52 -32.64 -16.97
N ALA A 363 -23.81 -32.95 -17.14
CA ALA A 363 -24.42 -34.16 -16.58
C ALA A 363 -23.80 -35.50 -17.08
N GLY A 364 -22.92 -35.45 -18.07
CA GLY A 364 -22.20 -36.61 -18.57
C GLY A 364 -20.68 -36.50 -18.67
N ALA A 365 -20.07 -35.34 -18.35
CA ALA A 365 -18.68 -35.07 -18.67
C ALA A 365 -17.79 -34.65 -17.49
N THR A 366 -18.34 -34.40 -16.30
CA THR A 366 -17.55 -34.06 -15.12
C THR A 366 -17.20 -35.30 -14.33
N ASP A 367 -15.90 -35.42 -14.05
CA ASP A 367 -15.46 -36.20 -12.92
C ASP A 367 -16.32 -35.78 -11.69
N GLY A 368 -17.17 -36.71 -11.21
CA GLY A 368 -18.12 -36.47 -10.12
C GLY A 368 -17.49 -35.86 -8.85
N SER A 369 -16.18 -35.92 -8.74
CA SER A 369 -15.39 -35.31 -7.67
C SER A 369 -15.39 -33.77 -7.74
N PHE A 370 -15.34 -33.15 -8.93
CA PHE A 370 -15.30 -31.68 -9.06
C PHE A 370 -16.68 -31.06 -8.78
N ALA A 371 -17.74 -31.60 -9.39
CA ALA A 371 -19.10 -31.12 -9.15
C ALA A 371 -19.52 -31.27 -7.67
N HIS A 372 -19.18 -32.39 -7.06
CA HIS A 372 -19.43 -32.62 -5.62
C HIS A 372 -18.67 -31.61 -4.73
N ARG A 373 -17.41 -31.29 -5.04
CA ARG A 373 -16.67 -30.25 -4.31
C ARG A 373 -17.34 -28.88 -4.43
N LEU A 374 -17.78 -28.49 -5.63
CA LEU A 374 -18.48 -27.21 -5.84
C LEU A 374 -19.77 -27.14 -5.00
N LEU A 375 -20.59 -28.22 -5.00
CA LEU A 375 -21.80 -28.26 -4.17
C LEU A 375 -21.48 -28.19 -2.67
N THR A 376 -20.46 -28.92 -2.22
CA THR A 376 -20.02 -28.88 -0.82
C THR A 376 -19.55 -27.47 -0.43
N THR A 377 -18.80 -26.79 -1.31
CA THR A 377 -18.37 -25.40 -1.11
C THR A 377 -19.58 -24.47 -1.05
N ALA A 378 -20.55 -24.62 -1.98
CA ALA A 378 -21.76 -23.82 -1.99
C ALA A 378 -22.61 -24.01 -0.73
N ARG A 379 -22.83 -25.23 -0.27
CA ARG A 379 -23.52 -25.51 1.01
C ARG A 379 -22.82 -24.87 2.18
N THR A 380 -21.52 -25.08 2.30
CA THR A 380 -20.70 -24.45 3.37
C THR A 380 -20.79 -22.93 3.33
N ALA A 381 -20.68 -22.34 2.15
CA ALA A 381 -20.78 -20.90 1.95
C ALA A 381 -22.16 -20.38 2.37
N PHE A 382 -23.24 -21.06 1.93
CA PHE A 382 -24.61 -20.68 2.28
C PHE A 382 -24.86 -20.75 3.79
N ASP A 383 -24.39 -21.81 4.46
CA ASP A 383 -24.56 -21.99 5.91
C ASP A 383 -23.78 -20.97 6.73
N ARG A 384 -22.70 -20.43 6.19
CA ARG A 384 -21.87 -19.38 6.82
C ARG A 384 -22.41 -17.97 6.62
N LEU A 385 -23.34 -17.77 5.69
CA LEU A 385 -23.97 -16.47 5.51
C LEU A 385 -24.90 -16.15 6.69
N PRO A 386 -25.00 -14.88 7.10
CA PRO A 386 -26.05 -14.39 8.00
C PRO A 386 -27.44 -14.64 7.41
N SER A 387 -28.44 -14.78 8.25
CA SER A 387 -29.81 -15.16 7.84
C SER A 387 -30.45 -14.19 6.85
N ASP A 388 -30.19 -12.90 6.97
CA ASP A 388 -30.63 -11.86 6.06
C ASP A 388 -30.03 -12.02 4.67
N ARG A 389 -28.72 -12.32 4.59
CA ARG A 389 -28.02 -12.55 3.32
C ARG A 389 -28.32 -13.91 2.69
N ARG A 390 -28.66 -14.93 3.48
CA ARG A 390 -29.09 -16.24 2.91
C ARG A 390 -30.28 -16.10 1.98
N ARG A 391 -31.22 -15.19 2.31
CA ARG A 391 -32.37 -14.95 1.45
C ARG A 391 -31.96 -14.41 0.07
N ASP A 392 -30.99 -13.54 0.03
CA ASP A 392 -30.52 -12.94 -1.21
C ASP A 392 -29.77 -13.93 -2.10
N HIS A 393 -29.14 -14.97 -1.52
CA HIS A 393 -28.37 -16.00 -2.20
C HIS A 393 -29.10 -17.35 -2.32
N ALA A 394 -30.40 -17.40 -2.05
CA ALA A 394 -31.17 -18.63 -2.12
C ALA A 394 -31.30 -19.17 -3.57
N HIS A 395 -31.36 -18.25 -4.55
CA HIS A 395 -31.35 -18.59 -5.96
C HIS A 395 -30.08 -19.32 -6.40
N GLU A 396 -28.93 -18.78 -6.08
CA GLU A 396 -27.63 -19.39 -6.44
C GLU A 396 -27.47 -20.78 -5.79
N MET A 397 -27.92 -20.94 -4.54
CA MET A 397 -27.91 -22.25 -3.90
C MET A 397 -28.87 -23.24 -4.57
N ALA A 398 -30.05 -22.79 -5.00
CA ALA A 398 -31.00 -23.61 -5.73
C ALA A 398 -30.40 -24.09 -7.06
N LEU A 399 -29.74 -23.19 -7.82
CA LEU A 399 -29.04 -23.56 -9.06
C LEU A 399 -27.95 -24.62 -8.83
N CYS A 400 -27.22 -24.54 -7.72
CA CYS A 400 -26.21 -25.54 -7.36
C CYS A 400 -26.84 -26.93 -7.12
N LEU A 401 -27.98 -26.98 -6.42
CA LEU A 401 -28.71 -28.24 -6.16
C LEU A 401 -29.33 -28.83 -7.45
N ILE A 402 -29.94 -27.98 -8.27
CA ILE A 402 -30.54 -28.38 -9.58
C ILE A 402 -29.44 -28.92 -10.50
N GLY A 403 -28.34 -28.18 -10.63
CA GLY A 403 -27.25 -28.58 -11.51
C GLY A 403 -26.57 -29.89 -11.11
N GLN A 404 -26.55 -30.21 -9.81
CA GLN A 404 -26.04 -31.47 -9.30
C GLN A 404 -27.05 -32.65 -9.44
N GLY A 405 -28.29 -32.35 -9.77
CA GLY A 405 -29.36 -33.35 -9.88
C GLY A 405 -30.04 -33.69 -8.55
N GLU A 406 -29.77 -32.94 -7.49
CA GLU A 406 -30.43 -33.10 -6.17
C GLU A 406 -31.82 -32.48 -6.17
N LEU A 407 -32.68 -32.90 -7.16
CA LEU A 407 -33.93 -32.23 -7.50
C LEU A 407 -34.95 -32.19 -6.35
N ALA A 408 -35.06 -33.26 -5.58
CA ALA A 408 -36.00 -33.31 -4.45
C ALA A 408 -35.55 -32.34 -3.33
N GLU A 409 -34.23 -32.27 -3.05
CA GLU A 409 -33.69 -31.32 -2.10
C GLU A 409 -33.85 -29.88 -2.61
N ALA A 410 -33.56 -29.63 -3.90
CA ALA A 410 -33.73 -28.32 -4.52
C ALA A 410 -35.18 -27.83 -4.42
N ASN A 411 -36.16 -28.70 -4.71
CA ASN A 411 -37.58 -28.37 -4.60
C ASN A 411 -37.97 -28.01 -3.16
N ALA A 412 -37.58 -28.82 -2.18
CA ALA A 412 -37.85 -28.56 -0.76
C ALA A 412 -37.13 -27.27 -0.25
N PHE A 413 -35.91 -27.05 -0.73
CA PHE A 413 -35.13 -25.86 -0.43
C PHE A 413 -35.81 -24.60 -0.96
N VAL A 414 -36.16 -24.56 -2.26
CA VAL A 414 -36.80 -23.42 -2.89
C VAL A 414 -38.17 -23.15 -2.26
N HIS A 415 -38.96 -24.21 -1.99
CA HIS A 415 -40.25 -24.06 -1.30
C HIS A 415 -40.10 -23.31 0.05
N ARG A 416 -39.09 -23.66 0.84
CA ARG A 416 -38.84 -23.01 2.15
C ARG A 416 -38.53 -21.52 2.01
N TRP A 417 -37.72 -21.16 1.01
CA TRP A 417 -37.28 -19.77 0.82
C TRP A 417 -38.25 -18.90 0.03
N LEU A 418 -39.17 -19.56 -0.73
CA LEU A 418 -40.16 -18.88 -1.53
C LEU A 418 -41.44 -18.55 -0.76
N HIS A 419 -41.73 -19.29 0.32
CA HIS A 419 -42.94 -19.09 1.12
C HIS A 419 -42.62 -18.44 2.44
N ASP A 420 -43.33 -17.37 2.78
CA ASP A 420 -43.39 -16.77 4.09
C ASP A 420 -44.65 -17.28 4.82
N GLY A 421 -44.50 -18.41 5.49
CA GLY A 421 -45.64 -19.19 5.99
C GLY A 421 -46.44 -19.87 4.86
N THR A 422 -47.60 -19.36 4.56
CA THR A 422 -48.47 -19.89 3.49
C THR A 422 -48.50 -19.05 2.18
N THR A 423 -47.88 -17.86 2.24
CA THR A 423 -47.96 -16.90 1.13
C THR A 423 -46.74 -17.02 0.23
N LEU A 424 -46.97 -17.25 -1.08
CA LEU A 424 -45.91 -17.27 -2.08
C LEU A 424 -45.35 -15.86 -2.32
N MET A 425 -44.05 -15.74 -2.31
CA MET A 425 -43.33 -14.46 -2.57
C MET A 425 -43.21 -14.22 -4.09
N TRP A 426 -44.29 -13.76 -4.69
CA TRP A 426 -44.40 -13.54 -6.15
C TRP A 426 -43.38 -12.57 -6.75
N TRP A 427 -42.75 -11.72 -5.94
CA TRP A 427 -41.67 -10.80 -6.38
C TRP A 427 -40.32 -11.48 -6.51
N ARG A 428 -40.14 -12.68 -5.97
CA ARG A 428 -38.93 -13.51 -6.11
C ARG A 428 -39.02 -14.39 -7.35
N LEU A 429 -39.05 -13.74 -8.53
CA LEU A 429 -39.20 -14.44 -9.81
C LEU A 429 -38.07 -15.43 -10.08
N ASP A 430 -36.85 -15.12 -9.62
CA ASP A 430 -35.69 -16.00 -9.65
C ASP A 430 -35.98 -17.37 -9.02
N LEU A 431 -36.45 -17.36 -7.75
CA LEU A 431 -36.80 -18.58 -7.03
C LEU A 431 -38.09 -19.24 -7.55
N MET A 432 -39.05 -18.47 -8.08
CA MET A 432 -40.24 -19.04 -8.68
C MET A 432 -39.90 -19.81 -9.95
N LEU A 433 -38.98 -19.29 -10.78
CA LEU A 433 -38.48 -20.00 -11.95
C LEU A 433 -37.74 -21.28 -11.57
N ASP A 434 -36.86 -21.23 -10.55
CA ASP A 434 -36.22 -22.43 -10.04
C ASP A 434 -37.22 -23.45 -9.52
N TYR A 435 -38.29 -23.01 -8.87
CA TYR A 435 -39.32 -23.89 -8.34
C TYR A 435 -40.07 -24.60 -9.45
N ALA A 436 -40.48 -23.86 -10.48
CA ALA A 436 -41.14 -24.44 -11.65
C ALA A 436 -40.20 -25.43 -12.41
N GLU A 437 -38.92 -25.08 -12.52
CA GLU A 437 -37.88 -25.92 -13.13
C GLU A 437 -37.71 -27.24 -12.37
N THR A 438 -37.64 -27.19 -11.01
CA THR A 438 -37.56 -28.42 -10.23
C THR A 438 -38.73 -29.34 -10.41
N PHE A 439 -39.97 -28.82 -10.50
CA PHE A 439 -41.15 -29.62 -10.82
C PHE A 439 -41.09 -30.22 -12.22
N LEU A 440 -40.66 -29.42 -13.21
CA LEU A 440 -40.49 -29.89 -14.58
C LEU A 440 -39.50 -31.06 -14.66
N LEU A 441 -38.34 -30.91 -13.98
CA LEU A 441 -37.31 -31.95 -13.96
C LEU A 441 -37.72 -33.21 -13.20
N LEU A 442 -38.57 -33.06 -12.18
CA LEU A 442 -39.19 -34.20 -11.45
C LEU A 442 -40.34 -34.87 -12.20
N GLY A 443 -40.71 -34.37 -13.38
CA GLY A 443 -41.83 -34.88 -14.14
C GLY A 443 -43.20 -34.47 -13.62
N ARG A 444 -43.28 -33.54 -12.69
CA ARG A 444 -44.52 -33.01 -12.09
C ARG A 444 -45.04 -31.83 -12.93
N LEU A 445 -45.54 -32.14 -14.12
CA LEU A 445 -45.81 -31.14 -15.16
C LEU A 445 -46.95 -30.16 -14.78
N ASP A 446 -47.97 -30.64 -14.06
CA ASP A 446 -49.10 -29.78 -13.68
C ASP A 446 -48.70 -28.72 -12.64
N GLU A 447 -47.87 -29.12 -11.66
CA GLU A 447 -47.35 -28.19 -10.70
C GLU A 447 -46.36 -27.19 -11.32
N ALA A 448 -45.53 -27.67 -12.28
CA ALA A 448 -44.63 -26.80 -13.02
C ALA A 448 -45.42 -25.71 -13.79
N GLU A 449 -46.54 -26.10 -14.46
CA GLU A 449 -47.38 -25.15 -15.16
C GLU A 449 -48.07 -24.16 -14.23
N GLN A 450 -48.59 -24.64 -13.09
CA GLN A 450 -49.24 -23.77 -12.10
C GLN A 450 -48.25 -22.68 -11.58
N VAL A 451 -46.99 -23.05 -11.33
CA VAL A 451 -45.98 -22.07 -10.90
C VAL A 451 -45.57 -21.15 -12.06
N ALA A 452 -45.47 -21.68 -13.30
CA ALA A 452 -45.18 -20.87 -14.48
C ALA A 452 -46.25 -19.79 -14.74
N ASP A 453 -47.52 -20.11 -14.53
CA ASP A 453 -48.63 -19.14 -14.62
C ASP A 453 -48.49 -18.02 -13.57
N GLN A 454 -48.05 -18.38 -12.37
CA GLN A 454 -47.78 -17.40 -11.31
C GLN A 454 -46.57 -16.52 -11.65
N VAL A 455 -45.51 -17.08 -12.26
CA VAL A 455 -44.37 -16.31 -12.76
C VAL A 455 -44.82 -15.30 -13.81
N GLN A 456 -45.68 -15.72 -14.77
CA GLN A 456 -46.23 -14.83 -15.77
C GLN A 456 -47.02 -13.67 -15.15
N ALA A 457 -47.87 -13.98 -14.18
CA ALA A 457 -48.62 -12.97 -13.46
C ALA A 457 -47.72 -12.01 -12.68
N GLY A 458 -46.65 -12.53 -12.05
CA GLY A 458 -45.63 -11.74 -11.36
C GLY A 458 -44.86 -10.80 -12.29
N LEU A 459 -44.40 -11.31 -13.44
CA LEU A 459 -43.73 -10.51 -14.48
C LEU A 459 -44.60 -9.35 -14.97
N ARG A 460 -45.89 -9.63 -15.20
CA ARG A 460 -46.86 -8.61 -15.62
C ARG A 460 -47.01 -7.52 -14.56
N ARG A 461 -47.22 -7.89 -13.28
CA ARG A 461 -47.33 -6.94 -12.16
C ARG A 461 -46.13 -6.06 -11.99
N LEU A 462 -44.90 -6.65 -12.03
CA LEU A 462 -43.65 -5.90 -11.89
C LEU A 462 -43.42 -4.92 -13.05
N ARG A 463 -43.83 -5.31 -14.27
CA ARG A 463 -43.77 -4.43 -15.44
C ARG A 463 -44.77 -3.26 -15.32
N GLU A 464 -46.00 -3.53 -14.92
CA GLU A 464 -47.06 -2.52 -14.73
C GLU A 464 -46.71 -1.51 -13.62
N ASN A 465 -46.08 -1.99 -12.54
CA ASN A 465 -45.72 -1.16 -11.38
C ASN A 465 -44.38 -0.45 -11.54
N GLY A 466 -43.61 -0.70 -12.59
CA GLY A 466 -42.27 -0.14 -12.79
C GLY A 466 -41.24 -0.49 -11.69
N GLN A 467 -41.48 -1.59 -10.98
CA GLN A 467 -40.68 -2.01 -9.82
C GLN A 467 -39.42 -2.79 -10.18
N MET A 468 -39.18 -3.09 -11.45
CA MET A 468 -38.04 -3.86 -11.92
C MET A 468 -37.39 -3.19 -13.12
N ALA A 469 -36.07 -3.24 -13.20
CA ALA A 469 -35.33 -2.72 -14.34
C ALA A 469 -35.69 -3.49 -15.62
N GLN A 470 -35.79 -2.80 -16.75
CA GLN A 470 -36.19 -3.39 -18.02
C GLN A 470 -35.29 -4.57 -18.45
N ARG A 471 -34.00 -4.52 -18.08
CA ARG A 471 -33.05 -5.61 -18.33
C ARG A 471 -33.43 -6.87 -17.55
N ASP A 472 -33.75 -6.73 -16.26
CA ASP A 472 -34.10 -7.86 -15.39
C ASP A 472 -35.42 -8.50 -15.79
N ILE A 473 -36.41 -7.67 -16.22
CA ILE A 473 -37.66 -8.16 -16.81
C ILE A 473 -37.40 -8.99 -18.08
N HIS A 474 -36.48 -8.55 -18.91
CA HIS A 474 -36.10 -9.26 -20.12
C HIS A 474 -35.44 -10.61 -19.80
N GLU A 475 -34.49 -10.62 -18.86
CA GLU A 475 -33.76 -11.82 -18.45
C GLU A 475 -34.71 -12.90 -17.87
N HIS A 476 -35.56 -12.50 -16.90
CA HIS A 476 -36.56 -13.41 -16.34
C HIS A 476 -37.60 -13.84 -17.38
N GLY A 477 -37.97 -12.96 -18.33
CA GLY A 477 -38.84 -13.27 -19.44
C GLY A 477 -38.27 -14.31 -20.38
N MET A 478 -36.99 -14.29 -20.66
CA MET A 478 -36.29 -15.31 -21.47
C MET A 478 -36.27 -16.67 -20.75
N ARG A 479 -35.91 -16.71 -19.47
CA ARG A 479 -35.97 -17.95 -18.69
C ARG A 479 -37.38 -18.55 -18.62
N TYR A 480 -38.39 -17.69 -18.46
CA TYR A 480 -39.79 -18.10 -18.49
C TYR A 480 -40.18 -18.71 -19.86
N ALA A 481 -39.79 -18.09 -20.97
CA ALA A 481 -40.07 -18.59 -22.30
C ALA A 481 -39.42 -19.96 -22.55
N ASP A 482 -38.19 -20.16 -22.07
CA ASP A 482 -37.51 -21.45 -22.17
C ASP A 482 -38.24 -22.53 -21.35
N LEU A 483 -38.60 -22.21 -20.10
CA LEU A 483 -39.37 -23.10 -19.22
C LEU A 483 -40.70 -23.55 -19.88
N VAL A 484 -41.45 -22.61 -20.45
CA VAL A 484 -42.73 -22.91 -21.13
C VAL A 484 -42.52 -23.79 -22.37
N ARG A 485 -41.45 -23.53 -23.14
CA ARG A 485 -41.08 -24.35 -24.29
C ARG A 485 -40.81 -25.79 -23.88
N ASP A 486 -40.06 -25.98 -22.82
CA ASP A 486 -39.69 -27.33 -22.31
C ASP A 486 -40.90 -28.05 -21.72
N LEU A 487 -41.82 -27.34 -21.04
CA LEU A 487 -43.10 -27.87 -20.59
C LEU A 487 -43.95 -28.43 -21.77
N HIS A 488 -44.10 -27.63 -22.83
CA HIS A 488 -44.84 -28.08 -24.02
C HIS A 488 -44.18 -29.25 -24.71
N HIS A 489 -42.85 -29.26 -24.82
CA HIS A 489 -42.13 -30.38 -25.42
C HIS A 489 -42.32 -31.68 -24.63
N ARG A 490 -42.26 -31.62 -23.31
CA ARG A 490 -42.44 -32.83 -22.47
C ARG A 490 -43.89 -33.34 -22.46
N ARG A 491 -44.88 -32.44 -22.55
CA ARG A 491 -46.30 -32.82 -22.70
C ARG A 491 -46.61 -33.40 -24.08
N GLY A 492 -46.02 -32.82 -25.13
CA GLY A 492 -46.23 -33.28 -26.50
C GLY A 492 -45.54 -34.60 -26.86
N GLY A 493 -44.37 -34.87 -26.25
CA GLY A 493 -43.62 -36.10 -26.47
C GLY A 493 -44.15 -37.34 -25.74
N GLY A 494 -45.10 -37.18 -24.81
CA GLY A 494 -45.72 -38.30 -24.08
C GLY A 494 -46.90 -38.98 -24.80
N SER A 495 -47.32 -38.50 -25.99
CA SER A 495 -48.45 -39.06 -26.74
C SER A 495 -48.03 -40.05 -27.83
N GLY A 496 -46.80 -40.52 -27.88
CA GLY A 496 -46.23 -41.36 -28.93
C GLY A 496 -45.41 -42.57 -28.47
N ALA A 497 -45.70 -43.15 -27.29
CA ALA A 497 -45.10 -44.42 -26.86
C ALA A 497 -46.17 -45.42 -26.47
#